data_c9bb54b383d5023c616af3015db8ace4
#
_entry.id   c9bb54b383d5023c616af3015db8ace4
#
_cell.length_a   1.000
_cell.length_b   1.000
_cell.length_c   1.000
_cell.angle_alpha   90.00
_cell.angle_beta   90.00
_cell.angle_gamma   90.00
#
_symmetry.space_group_name_H-M   'P 1'
#
loop_
_entity.id
_entity.type
_entity.pdbx_description
1 polymer ?
#
loop_
_entity_poly.entity_id
_entity_poly.type
_entity_poly.pdbx_seq_one_letter_code
_entity_poly.pdbx_strand_id
1 'polypeptide(L)'
;MIWIALSFLFFTVMVAVISAWKTRDDKLDTAEGYFLAGRGLPGIVIAGSLLLTNLSAEQLVGTNGQGWASNMSPIGWEVGALFTLFALALWFLPTYLKMGTTTIPQLMEARFGRGTKLMFSFVIVVMYSILNLPVILYSGAVVFENIFDISGIFGISKFTAVAILCVVIGIIGGCYAIFGGLKAVAVSDTINGIGLIIGGLMIPFLALALLGHETTGGGLVEGVKYLVQAEPEKLNAWASWDAAEPALPWPLIFTGMFFNNLYWWCTNQSFVQRALAAKSLKEGQKGAIYCGFLKTIGFFYLVLPGVIAYHLPSIQDKLAAAGSSAIDFAYPALVSAVVPKPVMGFFAAVLFGAILSSFNSVLNSASTMFTLDLYRTAINPKASDMQCVKVGKIYGTCAGAVAICVAPFVMFAQGITTFLNSMSQFVSLPILFTVLGALIFRKAPKYAPKVITAVHVIAYGAFMIIKPCYPTSGEPIHYLYAIAVLFVVEFAIMWYLNKYRGTEEYVPADVGAVDLTPWKYRHIVCIIGIILAIGIYILFSPIGIAA
;
A
#
# COMPACT_ATOMS: atom_id res chain seq x y z
N MET A 1 28.38 -8.42 -13.03
CA MET A 1 27.83 -7.09 -13.38
C MET A 1 27.05 -7.11 -14.70
N ILE A 2 27.65 -7.51 -15.85
CA ILE A 2 26.99 -7.41 -17.17
C ILE A 2 25.69 -8.22 -17.25
N TRP A 3 25.64 -9.44 -16.70
CA TRP A 3 24.43 -10.28 -16.66
C TRP A 3 23.31 -9.66 -15.81
N ILE A 4 23.65 -8.98 -14.72
CA ILE A 4 22.69 -8.27 -13.87
C ILE A 4 22.07 -7.11 -14.66
N ALA A 5 22.92 -6.31 -15.34
CA ALA A 5 22.44 -5.19 -16.15
C ALA A 5 21.58 -5.65 -17.35
N LEU A 6 21.99 -6.74 -18.03
CA LEU A 6 21.23 -7.27 -19.17
C LEU A 6 19.86 -7.83 -18.76
N SER A 7 19.78 -8.62 -17.69
CA SER A 7 18.50 -9.16 -17.20
C SER A 7 17.59 -8.08 -16.65
N PHE A 8 18.13 -7.06 -15.97
CA PHE A 8 17.40 -5.88 -15.53
C PHE A 8 16.80 -5.12 -16.71
N LEU A 9 17.61 -4.75 -17.69
CA LEU A 9 17.17 -4.05 -18.89
C LEU A 9 16.14 -4.84 -19.69
N PHE A 10 16.40 -6.14 -19.89
CA PHE A 10 15.47 -7.00 -20.62
C PHE A 10 14.07 -7.00 -19.99
N PHE A 11 13.96 -7.23 -18.69
CA PHE A 11 12.68 -7.28 -18.02
C PHE A 11 11.99 -5.90 -18.00
N THR A 12 12.74 -4.84 -17.68
CA THR A 12 12.20 -3.47 -17.64
C THR A 12 11.70 -3.02 -19.02
N VAL A 13 12.47 -3.26 -20.08
CA VAL A 13 12.06 -2.93 -21.46
C VAL A 13 10.87 -3.80 -21.89
N MET A 14 10.85 -5.08 -21.56
CA MET A 14 9.74 -5.96 -21.84
C MET A 14 8.42 -5.42 -21.22
N VAL A 15 8.45 -5.01 -19.96
CA VAL A 15 7.28 -4.42 -19.28
C VAL A 15 6.84 -3.14 -19.98
N ALA A 16 7.79 -2.26 -20.33
CA ALA A 16 7.49 -1.01 -21.03
C ALA A 16 6.85 -1.25 -22.41
N VAL A 17 7.41 -2.17 -23.19
CA VAL A 17 6.92 -2.50 -24.55
C VAL A 17 5.53 -3.13 -24.48
N ILE A 18 5.32 -4.12 -23.59
CA ILE A 18 4.01 -4.77 -23.44
C ILE A 18 2.95 -3.74 -22.98
N SER A 19 3.30 -2.89 -22.02
CA SER A 19 2.39 -1.85 -21.53
C SER A 19 2.02 -0.87 -22.65
N ALA A 20 3.00 -0.34 -23.38
CA ALA A 20 2.77 0.56 -24.51
C ALA A 20 1.94 -0.11 -25.63
N TRP A 21 2.23 -1.36 -25.96
CA TRP A 21 1.47 -2.10 -26.96
C TRP A 21 0.00 -2.33 -26.57
N LYS A 22 -0.24 -2.66 -25.30
CA LYS A 22 -1.60 -2.91 -24.77
C LYS A 22 -2.44 -1.64 -24.65
N THR A 23 -1.82 -0.47 -24.61
CA THR A 23 -2.50 0.82 -24.39
C THR A 23 -2.44 1.77 -25.58
N ARG A 24 -1.87 1.34 -26.72
CA ARG A 24 -1.66 2.18 -27.90
C ARG A 24 -2.94 2.77 -28.49
N ASP A 25 -4.07 2.06 -28.38
CA ASP A 25 -5.35 2.43 -28.96
C ASP A 25 -6.27 3.17 -27.96
N ASP A 26 -5.76 3.52 -26.77
CA ASP A 26 -6.53 4.16 -25.71
C ASP A 26 -6.78 5.63 -25.98
N LYS A 27 -7.99 6.11 -25.69
CA LYS A 27 -8.40 7.50 -25.80
C LYS A 27 -7.91 8.31 -24.58
N LEU A 28 -6.68 8.81 -24.65
CA LEU A 28 -6.05 9.58 -23.56
C LEU A 28 -6.39 11.09 -23.60
N ASP A 29 -7.28 11.51 -24.49
CA ASP A 29 -7.76 12.88 -24.67
C ASP A 29 -9.02 13.19 -23.84
N THR A 30 -9.67 12.17 -23.26
CA THR A 30 -10.81 12.30 -22.38
C THR A 30 -10.43 12.12 -20.91
N ALA A 31 -11.15 12.79 -20.01
CA ALA A 31 -10.92 12.65 -18.56
C ALA A 31 -11.12 11.20 -18.10
N GLU A 32 -12.16 10.52 -18.59
CA GLU A 32 -12.42 9.12 -18.25
C GLU A 32 -11.35 8.18 -18.81
N GLY A 33 -10.89 8.39 -20.04
CA GLY A 33 -9.82 7.61 -20.65
C GLY A 33 -8.50 7.75 -19.91
N TYR A 34 -8.11 8.97 -19.58
CA TYR A 34 -6.83 9.24 -18.93
C TYR A 34 -6.81 8.86 -17.43
N PHE A 35 -7.84 9.26 -16.66
CA PHE A 35 -7.86 9.09 -15.20
C PHE A 35 -8.53 7.79 -14.74
N LEU A 36 -9.38 7.15 -15.56
CA LEU A 36 -10.11 5.91 -15.23
C LEU A 36 -9.92 4.78 -16.23
N ALA A 37 -8.89 4.87 -17.09
CA ALA A 37 -8.66 3.83 -18.11
C ALA A 37 -9.90 3.52 -18.97
N GLY A 38 -10.78 4.53 -19.20
CA GLY A 38 -12.03 4.36 -19.91
C GLY A 38 -13.00 3.35 -19.28
N ARG A 39 -12.91 3.09 -17.99
CA ARG A 39 -13.63 2.01 -17.27
C ARG A 39 -13.52 0.67 -18.00
N GLY A 40 -12.34 0.31 -18.43
CA GLY A 40 -12.08 -0.88 -19.24
C GLY A 40 -11.28 -1.97 -18.56
N LEU A 41 -10.92 -1.83 -17.26
CA LEU A 41 -10.04 -2.77 -16.59
C LEU A 41 -10.74 -4.09 -16.26
N PRO A 42 -10.16 -5.24 -16.67
CA PRO A 42 -10.61 -6.55 -16.24
C PRO A 42 -10.09 -6.88 -14.83
N GLY A 43 -10.77 -7.81 -14.14
CA GLY A 43 -10.48 -8.15 -12.74
C GLY A 43 -9.04 -8.56 -12.47
N ILE A 44 -8.39 -9.29 -13.36
CA ILE A 44 -6.98 -9.71 -13.17
C ILE A 44 -6.02 -8.51 -13.17
N VAL A 45 -6.27 -7.51 -14.03
CA VAL A 45 -5.45 -6.28 -14.08
C VAL A 45 -5.70 -5.42 -12.83
N ILE A 46 -6.97 -5.36 -12.38
CA ILE A 46 -7.31 -4.68 -11.13
C ILE A 46 -6.59 -5.35 -9.94
N ALA A 47 -6.60 -6.68 -9.85
CA ALA A 47 -5.94 -7.42 -8.78
C ALA A 47 -4.42 -7.16 -8.76
N GLY A 48 -3.76 -7.26 -9.90
CA GLY A 48 -2.33 -7.02 -10.03
C GLY A 48 -1.95 -5.57 -9.70
N SER A 49 -2.73 -4.60 -10.19
CA SER A 49 -2.47 -3.19 -9.92
C SER A 49 -2.77 -2.81 -8.46
N LEU A 50 -3.84 -3.32 -7.84
CA LEU A 50 -4.10 -3.15 -6.41
C LEU A 50 -2.97 -3.72 -5.56
N LEU A 51 -2.52 -4.94 -5.87
CA LEU A 51 -1.43 -5.60 -5.17
C LEU A 51 -0.17 -4.75 -5.22
N LEU A 52 0.28 -4.37 -6.42
CA LEU A 52 1.54 -3.69 -6.60
C LEU A 52 1.51 -2.21 -6.18
N THR A 53 0.33 -1.57 -6.18
CA THR A 53 0.15 -0.24 -5.58
C THR A 53 0.47 -0.25 -4.08
N ASN A 54 0.19 -1.35 -3.39
CA ASN A 54 0.49 -1.53 -1.97
C ASN A 54 1.92 -2.04 -1.73
N LEU A 55 2.37 -3.00 -2.54
CA LEU A 55 3.70 -3.60 -2.41
C LEU A 55 4.78 -2.64 -2.91
N SER A 56 5.22 -1.76 -2.04
CA SER A 56 6.40 -0.92 -2.25
C SER A 56 7.68 -1.64 -1.86
N ALA A 57 8.82 -1.16 -2.34
CA ALA A 57 10.12 -1.64 -1.87
C ALA A 57 10.30 -1.41 -0.36
N GLU A 58 9.77 -0.30 0.15
CA GLU A 58 9.74 0.01 1.58
C GLU A 58 8.97 -1.06 2.38
N GLN A 59 7.80 -1.48 1.91
CA GLN A 59 7.04 -2.53 2.57
C GLN A 59 7.81 -3.87 2.54
N LEU A 60 8.45 -4.21 1.42
CA LEU A 60 9.23 -5.43 1.28
C LEU A 60 10.39 -5.49 2.29
N VAL A 61 11.13 -4.39 2.44
CA VAL A 61 12.24 -4.29 3.38
C VAL A 61 11.74 -4.13 4.82
N GLY A 62 10.80 -3.21 5.04
CA GLY A 62 10.34 -2.88 6.39
C GLY A 62 9.60 -4.02 7.07
N THR A 63 8.70 -4.72 6.35
CA THR A 63 7.94 -5.83 6.97
C THR A 63 8.83 -7.05 7.24
N ASN A 64 9.81 -7.33 6.35
CA ASN A 64 10.83 -8.34 6.63
C ASN A 64 11.74 -7.93 7.80
N GLY A 65 12.10 -6.66 7.91
CA GLY A 65 12.83 -6.13 9.05
C GLY A 65 12.05 -6.29 10.36
N GLN A 66 10.74 -6.02 10.34
CA GLN A 66 9.86 -6.29 11.48
C GLN A 66 9.85 -7.77 11.87
N GLY A 67 9.74 -8.69 10.89
CA GLY A 67 9.83 -10.13 11.12
C GLY A 67 11.16 -10.55 11.72
N TRP A 68 12.28 -9.97 11.24
CA TRP A 68 13.61 -10.18 11.81
C TRP A 68 13.72 -9.69 13.27
N ALA A 69 13.26 -8.48 13.53
CA ALA A 69 13.40 -7.85 14.84
C ALA A 69 12.42 -8.38 15.90
N SER A 70 11.23 -8.86 15.48
CA SER A 70 10.21 -9.37 16.39
C SER A 70 9.88 -10.85 16.13
N ASN A 71 8.78 -11.11 15.43
CA ASN A 71 8.22 -12.43 15.14
C ASN A 71 7.31 -12.37 13.91
N MET A 72 6.43 -13.39 13.72
CA MET A 72 5.48 -13.42 12.61
C MET A 72 4.27 -12.48 12.79
N SER A 73 4.12 -11.73 13.89
CA SER A 73 2.95 -10.84 14.09
C SER A 73 2.70 -9.82 12.97
N PRO A 74 3.72 -9.31 12.22
CA PRO A 74 3.48 -8.42 11.08
C PRO A 74 2.66 -9.05 9.93
N ILE A 75 2.40 -10.37 9.93
CA ILE A 75 1.47 -10.99 8.96
C ILE A 75 0.08 -10.35 9.00
N GLY A 76 -0.26 -9.72 10.12
CA GLY A 76 -1.52 -8.99 10.27
C GLY A 76 -1.74 -7.91 9.22
N TRP A 77 -0.69 -7.23 8.75
CA TRP A 77 -0.79 -6.26 7.66
C TRP A 77 -1.29 -6.90 6.37
N GLU A 78 -0.83 -8.11 6.08
CA GLU A 78 -1.12 -8.83 4.84
C GLU A 78 -2.46 -9.57 4.90
N VAL A 79 -2.61 -10.43 5.92
CA VAL A 79 -3.81 -11.24 6.09
C VAL A 79 -5.02 -10.39 6.48
N GLY A 80 -4.83 -9.33 7.27
CA GLY A 80 -5.89 -8.38 7.63
C GLY A 80 -6.46 -7.63 6.42
N ALA A 81 -5.66 -7.37 5.39
CA ALA A 81 -6.10 -6.74 4.15
C ALA A 81 -7.16 -7.55 3.39
N LEU A 82 -7.17 -8.88 3.51
CA LEU A 82 -8.16 -9.75 2.87
C LEU A 82 -9.60 -9.33 3.24
N PHE A 83 -9.86 -9.15 4.54
CA PHE A 83 -11.21 -8.82 5.03
C PHE A 83 -11.69 -7.48 4.50
N THR A 84 -10.80 -6.51 4.41
CA THR A 84 -11.14 -5.16 3.93
C THR A 84 -11.26 -5.10 2.41
N LEU A 85 -10.50 -5.91 1.67
CA LEU A 85 -10.70 -6.10 0.23
C LEU A 85 -12.02 -6.81 -0.08
N PHE A 86 -12.48 -7.72 0.78
CA PHE A 86 -13.82 -8.28 0.69
C PHE A 86 -14.89 -7.23 0.99
N ALA A 87 -14.67 -6.37 1.99
CA ALA A 87 -15.56 -5.23 2.24
C ALA A 87 -15.60 -4.28 1.04
N LEU A 88 -14.45 -3.97 0.41
CA LEU A 88 -14.40 -3.21 -0.83
C LEU A 88 -15.29 -3.87 -1.91
N ALA A 89 -15.09 -5.16 -2.18
CA ALA A 89 -15.80 -5.87 -3.23
C ALA A 89 -17.31 -5.95 -3.00
N LEU A 90 -17.74 -6.18 -1.76
CA LEU A 90 -19.13 -6.50 -1.43
C LEU A 90 -19.96 -5.28 -1.02
N TRP A 91 -19.32 -4.26 -0.47
CA TRP A 91 -20.02 -3.14 0.18
C TRP A 91 -19.75 -1.78 -0.48
N PHE A 92 -18.48 -1.42 -0.63
CA PHE A 92 -18.10 -0.10 -1.10
C PHE A 92 -18.22 0.03 -2.62
N LEU A 93 -17.63 -0.91 -3.35
CA LEU A 93 -17.54 -0.85 -4.81
C LEU A 93 -18.91 -0.83 -5.53
N PRO A 94 -19.94 -1.60 -5.09
CA PRO A 94 -21.27 -1.49 -5.70
C PRO A 94 -21.83 -0.07 -5.67
N THR A 95 -21.66 0.65 -4.55
CA THR A 95 -22.12 2.04 -4.44
C THR A 95 -21.28 2.99 -5.29
N TYR A 96 -19.96 2.83 -5.29
CA TYR A 96 -19.05 3.66 -6.07
C TYR A 96 -19.34 3.57 -7.57
N LEU A 97 -19.48 2.36 -8.09
CA LEU A 97 -19.78 2.14 -9.50
C LEU A 97 -21.20 2.58 -9.87
N LYS A 98 -22.17 2.38 -8.97
CA LYS A 98 -23.54 2.89 -9.15
C LYS A 98 -23.56 4.41 -9.34
N MET A 99 -22.78 5.13 -8.53
CA MET A 99 -22.69 6.58 -8.60
C MET A 99 -21.79 7.09 -9.74
N GLY A 100 -21.07 6.22 -10.43
CA GLY A 100 -20.16 6.59 -11.51
C GLY A 100 -19.03 7.54 -11.09
N THR A 101 -18.66 7.58 -9.81
CA THR A 101 -17.64 8.49 -9.29
C THR A 101 -16.26 8.19 -9.86
N THR A 102 -15.47 9.23 -10.13
CA THR A 102 -14.08 9.11 -10.55
C THR A 102 -13.14 9.22 -9.36
N THR A 103 -13.54 10.00 -8.35
CA THR A 103 -12.77 10.20 -7.13
C THR A 103 -13.62 9.99 -5.88
N ILE A 104 -12.99 9.61 -4.77
CA ILE A 104 -13.69 9.49 -3.47
C ILE A 104 -14.25 10.84 -3.00
N PRO A 105 -13.55 11.99 -3.16
CA PRO A 105 -14.15 13.28 -2.85
C PRO A 105 -15.42 13.64 -3.66
N GLN A 106 -15.61 13.10 -4.87
CA GLN A 106 -16.86 13.29 -5.61
C GLN A 106 -18.06 12.62 -4.92
N LEU A 107 -17.84 11.43 -4.35
CA LEU A 107 -18.85 10.78 -3.52
C LEU A 107 -19.17 11.63 -2.26
N MET A 108 -18.12 12.21 -1.64
CA MET A 108 -18.29 13.09 -0.50
C MET A 108 -19.08 14.37 -0.86
N GLU A 109 -18.83 14.93 -2.06
CA GLU A 109 -19.58 16.07 -2.59
C GLU A 109 -21.06 15.75 -2.74
N ALA A 110 -21.38 14.64 -3.37
CA ALA A 110 -22.76 14.22 -3.62
C ALA A 110 -23.56 14.07 -2.31
N ARG A 111 -22.90 13.65 -1.23
CA ARG A 111 -23.55 13.45 0.07
C ARG A 111 -23.50 14.68 0.99
N PHE A 112 -22.34 15.32 1.10
CA PHE A 112 -22.07 16.37 2.10
C PHE A 112 -21.81 17.74 1.50
N GLY A 113 -21.75 17.84 0.17
CA GLY A 113 -21.60 19.07 -0.58
C GLY A 113 -20.17 19.49 -0.90
N ARG A 114 -20.07 20.52 -1.75
CA ARG A 114 -18.82 21.00 -2.36
C ARG A 114 -17.71 21.35 -1.35
N GLY A 115 -18.05 21.92 -0.21
CA GLY A 115 -17.05 22.29 0.82
C GLY A 115 -16.31 21.09 1.40
N THR A 116 -17.02 19.97 1.63
CA THR A 116 -16.41 18.72 2.09
C THR A 116 -15.48 18.13 1.05
N LYS A 117 -15.88 18.11 -0.23
CA LYS A 117 -15.02 17.70 -1.33
C LYS A 117 -13.73 18.51 -1.39
N LEU A 118 -13.83 19.83 -1.44
CA LEU A 118 -12.65 20.71 -1.55
C LEU A 118 -11.69 20.54 -0.38
N MET A 119 -12.23 20.43 0.85
CA MET A 119 -11.42 20.23 2.06
C MET A 119 -10.59 18.95 1.97
N PHE A 120 -11.23 17.80 1.74
CA PHE A 120 -10.51 16.54 1.68
C PHE A 120 -9.60 16.43 0.45
N SER A 121 -10.05 16.91 -0.72
CA SER A 121 -9.20 16.91 -1.92
C SER A 121 -7.94 17.73 -1.72
N PHE A 122 -8.05 18.92 -1.11
CA PHE A 122 -6.87 19.75 -0.84
C PHE A 122 -5.87 19.05 0.09
N VAL A 123 -6.37 18.53 1.22
CA VAL A 123 -5.51 17.84 2.21
C VAL A 123 -4.83 16.62 1.59
N ILE A 124 -5.57 15.77 0.88
CA ILE A 124 -5.00 14.55 0.28
C ILE A 124 -4.00 14.90 -0.83
N VAL A 125 -4.30 15.88 -1.68
CA VAL A 125 -3.40 16.32 -2.76
C VAL A 125 -2.09 16.86 -2.19
N VAL A 126 -2.15 17.66 -1.12
CA VAL A 126 -0.96 18.18 -0.43
C VAL A 126 -0.15 17.02 0.18
N MET A 127 -0.82 16.11 0.91
CA MET A 127 -0.16 14.94 1.49
C MET A 127 0.52 14.07 0.42
N TYR A 128 -0.15 13.79 -0.67
CA TYR A 128 0.41 12.97 -1.75
C TYR A 128 1.64 13.63 -2.37
N SER A 129 1.56 14.94 -2.64
CA SER A 129 2.62 15.64 -3.38
C SER A 129 3.85 15.99 -2.55
N ILE A 130 3.64 16.37 -1.27
CA ILE A 130 4.72 16.89 -0.41
C ILE A 130 5.30 15.79 0.49
N LEU A 131 4.48 14.81 0.90
CA LEU A 131 4.90 13.76 1.82
C LEU A 131 5.09 12.42 1.12
N ASN A 132 4.05 11.87 0.49
CA ASN A 132 4.09 10.50 0.01
C ASN A 132 5.04 10.31 -1.18
N LEU A 133 4.97 11.17 -2.20
CA LEU A 133 5.82 11.04 -3.39
C LEU A 133 7.32 11.11 -3.09
N PRO A 134 7.84 12.11 -2.32
CA PRO A 134 9.26 12.16 -1.96
C PRO A 134 9.72 10.94 -1.18
N VAL A 135 8.90 10.45 -0.24
CA VAL A 135 9.26 9.29 0.59
C VAL A 135 9.28 8.00 -0.20
N ILE A 136 8.33 7.77 -1.11
CA ILE A 136 8.36 6.60 -1.99
C ILE A 136 9.64 6.59 -2.83
N LEU A 137 10.05 7.73 -3.39
CA LEU A 137 11.30 7.83 -4.14
C LEU A 137 12.52 7.57 -3.27
N TYR A 138 12.58 8.19 -2.10
CA TYR A 138 13.68 8.02 -1.16
C TYR A 138 13.81 6.58 -0.68
N SER A 139 12.70 6.00 -0.17
CA SER A 139 12.69 4.62 0.33
C SER A 139 13.12 3.63 -0.77
N GLY A 140 12.59 3.80 -2.00
CA GLY A 140 12.99 3.00 -3.14
C GLY A 140 14.48 3.15 -3.47
N ALA A 141 15.01 4.36 -3.47
CA ALA A 141 16.41 4.64 -3.73
C ALA A 141 17.33 4.03 -2.66
N VAL A 142 16.97 4.13 -1.38
CA VAL A 142 17.73 3.54 -0.27
C VAL A 142 17.76 2.00 -0.36
N VAL A 143 16.62 1.38 -0.68
CA VAL A 143 16.56 -0.08 -0.85
C VAL A 143 17.46 -0.53 -1.99
N PHE A 144 17.46 0.18 -3.13
CA PHE A 144 18.36 -0.09 -4.24
C PHE A 144 19.84 0.07 -3.84
N GLU A 145 20.15 1.17 -3.14
CA GLU A 145 21.50 1.43 -2.63
C GLU A 145 21.97 0.30 -1.69
N ASN A 146 21.13 -0.11 -0.75
CA ASN A 146 21.48 -1.16 0.23
C ASN A 146 21.66 -2.56 -0.39
N ILE A 147 20.94 -2.87 -1.50
CA ILE A 147 21.04 -4.17 -2.19
C ILE A 147 22.22 -4.19 -3.16
N PHE A 148 22.47 -3.09 -3.88
CA PHE A 148 23.40 -3.07 -5.00
C PHE A 148 24.69 -2.32 -4.74
N ASP A 149 24.82 -1.64 -3.59
CA ASP A 149 26.02 -0.87 -3.19
C ASP A 149 26.50 0.07 -4.31
N ILE A 150 25.58 0.90 -4.82
CA ILE A 150 25.84 1.83 -5.91
C ILE A 150 26.96 2.81 -5.51
N SER A 151 26.93 3.28 -4.26
CA SER A 151 27.97 4.18 -3.73
C SER A 151 29.36 3.55 -3.72
N GLY A 152 29.47 2.29 -3.29
CA GLY A 152 30.74 1.53 -3.32
C GLY A 152 31.22 1.24 -4.74
N ILE A 153 30.32 0.86 -5.66
CA ILE A 153 30.66 0.56 -7.06
C ILE A 153 31.23 1.79 -7.77
N PHE A 154 30.64 2.96 -7.58
CA PHE A 154 31.04 4.20 -8.27
C PHE A 154 31.97 5.10 -7.47
N GLY A 155 32.31 4.73 -6.22
CA GLY A 155 33.19 5.53 -5.34
C GLY A 155 32.63 6.89 -4.98
N ILE A 156 31.27 7.01 -4.88
CA ILE A 156 30.55 8.25 -4.55
C ILE A 156 29.93 8.18 -3.16
N SER A 157 29.55 9.34 -2.59
CA SER A 157 28.86 9.36 -1.30
C SER A 157 27.48 8.68 -1.37
N LYS A 158 27.03 8.08 -0.26
CA LYS A 158 25.69 7.46 -0.16
C LYS A 158 24.57 8.45 -0.49
N PHE A 159 24.71 9.71 -0.06
CA PHE A 159 23.77 10.77 -0.42
C PHE A 159 23.70 10.99 -1.94
N THR A 160 24.87 11.05 -2.61
CA THR A 160 24.92 11.23 -4.06
C THR A 160 24.30 10.06 -4.80
N ALA A 161 24.57 8.83 -4.37
CA ALA A 161 23.99 7.62 -4.96
C ALA A 161 22.44 7.62 -4.81
N VAL A 162 21.93 7.89 -3.62
CA VAL A 162 20.49 7.99 -3.37
C VAL A 162 19.86 9.13 -4.19
N ALA A 163 20.51 10.29 -4.29
CA ALA A 163 20.02 11.41 -5.10
C ALA A 163 19.90 11.04 -6.59
N ILE A 164 20.93 10.40 -7.15
CA ILE A 164 20.91 9.91 -8.55
C ILE A 164 19.77 8.91 -8.74
N LEU A 165 19.61 7.94 -7.83
CA LEU A 165 18.54 6.96 -7.89
C LEU A 165 17.16 7.61 -7.82
N CYS A 166 16.95 8.60 -6.95
CA CYS A 166 15.69 9.36 -6.89
C CYS A 166 15.38 10.05 -8.23
N VAL A 167 16.39 10.66 -8.87
CA VAL A 167 16.22 11.29 -10.19
C VAL A 167 15.85 10.26 -11.25
N VAL A 168 16.58 9.14 -11.33
CA VAL A 168 16.33 8.10 -12.33
C VAL A 168 14.94 7.47 -12.15
N ILE A 169 14.61 7.06 -10.93
CA ILE A 169 13.31 6.45 -10.61
C ILE A 169 12.18 7.44 -10.87
N GLY A 170 12.35 8.69 -10.41
CA GLY A 170 11.34 9.73 -10.53
C GLY A 170 11.06 10.15 -11.98
N ILE A 171 12.09 10.26 -12.82
CA ILE A 171 11.92 10.56 -14.25
C ILE A 171 11.21 9.41 -14.96
N ILE A 172 11.67 8.19 -14.79
CA ILE A 172 11.07 7.02 -15.46
C ILE A 172 9.63 6.84 -15.00
N GLY A 173 9.36 6.90 -13.68
CA GLY A 173 8.01 6.81 -13.13
C GLY A 173 7.12 7.95 -13.60
N GLY A 174 7.61 9.20 -13.51
CA GLY A 174 6.88 10.36 -13.98
C GLY A 174 6.47 10.25 -15.46
N CYS A 175 7.38 9.83 -16.32
CA CYS A 175 7.06 9.59 -17.73
C CYS A 175 5.95 8.55 -17.89
N TYR A 176 6.01 7.45 -17.17
CA TYR A 176 4.99 6.39 -17.21
C TYR A 176 3.61 6.91 -16.82
N ALA A 177 3.51 7.58 -15.66
CA ALA A 177 2.25 8.07 -15.12
C ALA A 177 1.65 9.22 -15.96
N ILE A 178 2.49 10.16 -16.41
CA ILE A 178 2.05 11.39 -17.09
C ILE A 178 1.64 11.12 -18.53
N PHE A 179 2.35 10.25 -19.25
CA PHE A 179 2.07 9.98 -20.65
C PHE A 179 1.18 8.79 -20.90
N GLY A 180 1.21 7.75 -20.04
CA GLY A 180 0.47 6.51 -20.21
C GLY A 180 -0.93 6.50 -19.59
N GLY A 181 -1.23 7.40 -18.65
CA GLY A 181 -2.48 7.40 -17.88
C GLY A 181 -2.67 6.14 -17.03
N LEU A 182 -3.86 5.97 -16.43
CA LEU A 182 -4.13 4.90 -15.47
C LEU A 182 -3.99 3.49 -16.06
N LYS A 183 -4.37 3.29 -17.33
CA LYS A 183 -4.34 1.94 -17.93
C LYS A 183 -2.92 1.41 -18.14
N ALA A 184 -2.01 2.28 -18.60
CA ALA A 184 -0.60 1.90 -18.77
C ALA A 184 0.03 1.54 -17.43
N VAL A 185 -0.25 2.32 -16.38
CA VAL A 185 0.16 2.02 -15.00
C VAL A 185 -0.39 0.66 -14.57
N ALA A 186 -1.70 0.40 -14.70
CA ALA A 186 -2.32 -0.84 -14.26
C ALA A 186 -1.82 -2.09 -15.01
N VAL A 187 -1.51 -1.97 -16.30
CA VAL A 187 -0.94 -3.08 -17.09
C VAL A 187 0.51 -3.35 -16.65
N SER A 188 1.34 -2.33 -16.51
CA SER A 188 2.72 -2.48 -16.03
C SER A 188 2.74 -3.05 -14.60
N ASP A 189 1.86 -2.58 -13.73
CA ASP A 189 1.71 -3.10 -12.37
C ASP A 189 1.40 -4.60 -12.37
N THR A 190 0.51 -5.04 -13.25
CA THR A 190 0.13 -6.46 -13.33
C THR A 190 1.33 -7.34 -13.70
N ILE A 191 2.14 -6.91 -14.67
CA ILE A 191 3.32 -7.67 -15.12
C ILE A 191 4.40 -7.67 -14.03
N ASN A 192 4.68 -6.50 -13.45
CA ASN A 192 5.63 -6.37 -12.35
C ASN A 192 5.15 -7.13 -11.10
N GLY A 193 3.83 -7.16 -10.83
CA GLY A 193 3.25 -7.92 -9.73
C GLY A 193 3.45 -9.42 -9.87
N ILE A 194 3.30 -9.97 -11.08
CA ILE A 194 3.63 -11.38 -11.36
C ILE A 194 5.12 -11.63 -11.10
N GLY A 195 5.99 -10.75 -11.60
CA GLY A 195 7.42 -10.81 -11.35
C GLY A 195 7.77 -10.77 -9.86
N LEU A 196 7.09 -9.89 -9.09
CA LEU A 196 7.30 -9.75 -7.65
C LEU A 196 6.87 -10.99 -6.87
N ILE A 197 5.75 -11.61 -7.24
CA ILE A 197 5.32 -12.87 -6.62
C ILE A 197 6.35 -13.98 -6.89
N ILE A 198 6.81 -14.12 -8.13
CA ILE A 198 7.82 -15.11 -8.49
C ILE A 198 9.14 -14.84 -7.77
N GLY A 199 9.68 -13.63 -7.88
CA GLY A 199 10.93 -13.23 -7.23
C GLY A 199 10.83 -13.26 -5.71
N GLY A 200 9.72 -12.75 -5.16
CA GLY A 200 9.48 -12.72 -3.72
C GLY A 200 9.35 -14.11 -3.10
N LEU A 201 8.62 -15.03 -3.74
CA LEU A 201 8.50 -16.42 -3.27
C LEU A 201 9.82 -17.20 -3.41
N MET A 202 10.66 -16.87 -4.38
CA MET A 202 11.97 -17.49 -4.53
C MET A 202 12.87 -17.28 -3.30
N ILE A 203 12.82 -16.09 -2.69
CA ILE A 203 13.68 -15.72 -1.54
C ILE A 203 13.52 -16.67 -0.35
N PRO A 204 12.32 -16.91 0.22
CA PRO A 204 12.18 -17.79 1.37
C PRO A 204 12.62 -19.23 1.09
N PHE A 205 12.38 -19.76 -0.13
CA PHE A 205 12.84 -21.10 -0.48
C PHE A 205 14.37 -21.21 -0.54
N LEU A 206 15.04 -20.23 -1.16
CA LEU A 206 16.49 -20.18 -1.21
C LEU A 206 17.09 -19.94 0.19
N ALA A 207 16.46 -19.10 0.98
CA ALA A 207 16.89 -18.79 2.35
C ALA A 207 16.77 -20.01 3.27
N LEU A 208 15.66 -20.76 3.19
CA LEU A 208 15.50 -22.01 3.93
C LEU A 208 16.51 -23.09 3.50
N ALA A 209 16.79 -23.19 2.19
CA ALA A 209 17.81 -24.12 1.72
C ALA A 209 19.21 -23.75 2.23
N LEU A 210 19.55 -22.46 2.25
CA LEU A 210 20.82 -21.98 2.80
C LEU A 210 20.89 -22.20 4.32
N LEU A 211 19.80 -21.91 5.04
CA LEU A 211 19.69 -22.14 6.49
C LEU A 211 19.93 -23.63 6.82
N GLY A 212 19.28 -24.56 6.11
CA GLY A 212 19.51 -25.99 6.29
C GLY A 212 20.96 -26.39 6.02
N HIS A 213 21.59 -25.83 4.98
CA HIS A 213 22.98 -26.09 4.66
C HIS A 213 23.93 -25.59 5.76
N GLU A 214 23.75 -24.36 6.25
CA GLU A 214 24.64 -23.75 7.24
C GLU A 214 24.49 -24.34 8.66
N THR A 215 23.26 -24.79 9.02
CA THR A 215 22.99 -25.27 10.39
C THR A 215 23.08 -26.77 10.57
N THR A 216 22.65 -27.54 9.57
CA THR A 216 22.56 -29.02 9.68
C THR A 216 23.32 -29.76 8.58
N GLY A 217 23.92 -29.04 7.60
CA GLY A 217 24.52 -29.63 6.41
C GLY A 217 23.49 -30.20 5.42
N GLY A 218 22.20 -29.95 5.63
CA GLY A 218 21.09 -30.44 4.80
C GLY A 218 20.63 -29.45 3.74
N GLY A 219 19.38 -29.58 3.31
CA GLY A 219 18.76 -28.71 2.30
C GLY A 219 17.51 -27.99 2.85
N LEU A 220 16.57 -27.73 1.93
CA LEU A 220 15.35 -26.96 2.23
C LEU A 220 14.51 -27.59 3.37
N VAL A 221 14.35 -28.91 3.37
CA VAL A 221 13.52 -29.60 4.36
C VAL A 221 14.14 -29.49 5.76
N GLU A 222 15.46 -29.64 5.85
CA GLU A 222 16.23 -29.50 7.08
C GLU A 222 16.18 -28.04 7.58
N GLY A 223 16.24 -27.05 6.66
CA GLY A 223 16.07 -25.65 7.00
C GLY A 223 14.69 -25.35 7.61
N VAL A 224 13.62 -25.93 7.05
CA VAL A 224 12.26 -25.82 7.64
C VAL A 224 12.22 -26.46 9.02
N LYS A 225 12.75 -27.66 9.20
CA LYS A 225 12.79 -28.34 10.50
C LYS A 225 13.55 -27.51 11.54
N TYR A 226 14.73 -27.00 11.15
CA TYR A 226 15.53 -26.14 12.02
C TYR A 226 14.76 -24.88 12.44
N LEU A 227 14.15 -24.18 11.48
CA LEU A 227 13.39 -22.95 11.74
C LEU A 227 12.25 -23.17 12.75
N VAL A 228 11.53 -24.29 12.63
CA VAL A 228 10.41 -24.63 13.54
C VAL A 228 10.91 -25.03 14.93
N GLN A 229 12.13 -25.60 15.04
CA GLN A 229 12.66 -26.12 16.32
C GLN A 229 13.54 -25.13 17.08
N ALA A 230 14.21 -24.20 16.39
CA ALA A 230 15.23 -23.32 16.99
C ALA A 230 14.61 -22.32 17.96
N GLU A 231 13.63 -21.55 17.51
CA GLU A 231 12.90 -20.56 18.31
C GLU A 231 11.43 -20.51 17.86
N PRO A 232 10.55 -21.40 18.33
CA PRO A 232 9.15 -21.42 17.93
C PRO A 232 8.42 -20.09 18.14
N GLU A 233 8.80 -19.32 19.17
CA GLU A 233 8.22 -18.01 19.46
C GLU A 233 8.41 -16.99 18.33
N LYS A 234 9.49 -17.10 17.54
CA LYS A 234 9.71 -16.28 16.34
C LYS A 234 8.68 -16.55 15.24
N LEU A 235 8.08 -17.72 15.23
CA LEU A 235 6.99 -18.08 14.32
C LEU A 235 5.61 -17.68 14.83
N ASN A 236 5.50 -17.14 16.05
CA ASN A 236 4.22 -16.72 16.62
C ASN A 236 3.68 -15.45 16.00
N ALA A 237 2.45 -15.51 15.44
CA ALA A 237 1.72 -14.36 14.90
C ALA A 237 0.94 -13.58 15.97
N TRP A 238 0.89 -14.07 17.21
CA TRP A 238 0.11 -13.53 18.31
C TRP A 238 1.02 -12.84 19.34
N ALA A 239 1.51 -11.64 19.02
CA ALA A 239 2.31 -10.88 19.97
C ALA A 239 1.45 -10.41 21.16
N SER A 240 2.07 -10.23 22.35
CA SER A 240 1.39 -9.73 23.54
C SER A 240 0.59 -8.44 23.26
N TRP A 241 -0.46 -8.18 24.07
CA TRP A 241 -1.28 -6.97 23.94
C TRP A 241 -0.49 -5.67 24.17
N ASP A 242 0.59 -5.73 24.93
CA ASP A 242 1.50 -4.64 25.28
C ASP A 242 2.86 -4.76 24.57
N ALA A 243 2.94 -5.55 23.50
CA ALA A 243 4.16 -5.68 22.71
C ALA A 243 4.54 -4.33 22.10
N ALA A 244 5.82 -3.97 22.25
CA ALA A 244 6.38 -2.77 21.63
C ALA A 244 6.59 -2.95 20.12
N GLU A 245 6.61 -1.83 19.38
CA GLU A 245 7.05 -1.85 17.99
C GLU A 245 8.48 -2.46 17.90
N PRO A 246 8.77 -3.28 16.89
CA PRO A 246 8.00 -3.48 15.66
C PRO A 246 6.99 -4.63 15.69
N ALA A 247 6.79 -5.33 16.80
CA ALA A 247 5.77 -6.37 16.91
C ALA A 247 4.36 -5.76 16.83
N LEU A 248 3.40 -6.56 16.34
CA LEU A 248 2.01 -6.15 16.23
C LEU A 248 1.17 -6.81 17.33
N PRO A 249 0.72 -6.07 18.35
CA PRO A 249 -0.13 -6.59 19.40
C PRO A 249 -1.40 -7.26 18.86
N TRP A 250 -1.75 -8.47 19.35
CA TRP A 250 -2.86 -9.26 18.83
C TRP A 250 -4.24 -8.55 18.83
N PRO A 251 -4.59 -7.68 19.82
CA PRO A 251 -5.90 -7.04 19.80
C PRO A 251 -6.06 -6.06 18.61
N LEU A 252 -4.93 -5.55 18.10
CA LEU A 252 -4.93 -4.61 16.97
C LEU A 252 -5.37 -5.26 15.67
N ILE A 253 -5.17 -6.57 15.50
CA ILE A 253 -5.60 -7.32 14.31
C ILE A 253 -7.10 -7.14 14.08
N PHE A 254 -7.90 -7.14 15.16
CA PHE A 254 -9.36 -7.02 15.11
C PHE A 254 -9.88 -5.60 15.27
N THR A 255 -9.03 -4.65 15.62
CA THR A 255 -9.42 -3.28 15.97
C THR A 255 -8.68 -2.25 15.10
N GLY A 256 -7.72 -1.55 15.64
CA GLY A 256 -7.08 -0.42 14.99
C GLY A 256 -6.49 -0.72 13.61
N MET A 257 -5.88 -1.90 13.43
CA MET A 257 -5.35 -2.32 12.13
C MET A 257 -6.49 -2.61 11.13
N PHE A 258 -7.56 -3.29 11.56
CA PHE A 258 -8.71 -3.54 10.70
C PHE A 258 -9.32 -2.22 10.20
N PHE A 259 -9.49 -1.22 11.09
CA PHE A 259 -10.03 0.09 10.72
C PHE A 259 -9.07 0.88 9.83
N ASN A 260 -7.77 0.80 10.09
CA ASN A 260 -6.75 1.38 9.22
C ASN A 260 -6.76 0.73 7.82
N ASN A 261 -6.87 -0.59 7.73
CA ASN A 261 -6.98 -1.31 6.46
C ASN A 261 -8.29 -0.95 5.71
N LEU A 262 -9.42 -0.70 6.42
CA LEU A 262 -10.64 -0.20 5.77
C LEU A 262 -10.40 1.16 5.10
N TYR A 263 -9.68 2.08 5.77
CA TYR A 263 -9.30 3.34 5.14
C TYR A 263 -8.47 3.09 3.87
N TRP A 264 -7.37 2.36 4.00
CA TRP A 264 -6.43 2.14 2.88
C TRP A 264 -7.10 1.47 1.68
N TRP A 265 -7.79 0.36 1.87
CA TRP A 265 -8.34 -0.43 0.78
C TRP A 265 -9.68 0.06 0.25
N CYS A 266 -10.51 0.68 1.11
CA CYS A 266 -11.87 1.05 0.72
C CYS A 266 -12.07 2.52 0.41
N THR A 267 -11.20 3.43 0.88
CA THR A 267 -11.44 4.87 0.78
C THR A 267 -10.24 5.69 0.29
N ASN A 268 -9.03 5.14 0.32
CA ASN A 268 -7.85 5.81 -0.19
C ASN A 268 -7.87 5.85 -1.72
N GLN A 269 -7.76 7.06 -2.31
CA GLN A 269 -7.91 7.28 -3.74
C GLN A 269 -6.89 6.47 -4.57
N SER A 270 -5.64 6.36 -4.12
CA SER A 270 -4.60 5.67 -4.88
C SER A 270 -4.88 4.17 -5.08
N PHE A 271 -5.64 3.54 -4.18
CA PHE A 271 -6.09 2.16 -4.30
C PHE A 271 -7.44 2.05 -5.01
N VAL A 272 -8.43 2.77 -4.50
CA VAL A 272 -9.82 2.65 -4.99
C VAL A 272 -9.94 3.03 -6.47
N GLN A 273 -9.12 3.94 -6.97
CA GLN A 273 -9.15 4.39 -8.38
C GLN A 273 -9.02 3.22 -9.38
N ARG A 274 -8.26 2.17 -9.04
CA ARG A 274 -8.15 0.95 -9.87
C ARG A 274 -9.47 0.18 -9.94
N ALA A 275 -10.14 0.06 -8.81
CA ALA A 275 -11.44 -0.61 -8.74
C ALA A 275 -12.55 0.22 -9.42
N LEU A 276 -12.48 1.56 -9.34
CA LEU A 276 -13.39 2.48 -10.05
C LEU A 276 -13.25 2.39 -11.58
N ALA A 277 -12.08 1.99 -12.07
CA ALA A 277 -11.80 1.79 -13.50
C ALA A 277 -12.28 0.44 -14.04
N ALA A 278 -13.00 -0.35 -13.24
CA ALA A 278 -13.53 -1.65 -13.64
C ALA A 278 -14.56 -1.54 -14.77
N LYS A 279 -14.50 -2.45 -15.74
CA LYS A 279 -15.47 -2.51 -16.85
C LYS A 279 -16.88 -2.95 -16.44
N SER A 280 -17.02 -3.56 -15.27
CA SER A 280 -18.28 -3.96 -14.66
C SER A 280 -18.10 -4.24 -13.17
N LEU A 281 -19.18 -4.26 -12.40
CA LEU A 281 -19.14 -4.65 -10.98
C LEU A 281 -18.53 -6.05 -10.80
N LYS A 282 -18.89 -7.00 -11.67
CA LYS A 282 -18.35 -8.36 -11.66
C LYS A 282 -16.81 -8.36 -11.71
N GLU A 283 -16.22 -7.58 -12.62
CA GLU A 283 -14.76 -7.53 -12.77
C GLU A 283 -14.09 -6.78 -11.61
N GLY A 284 -14.71 -5.71 -11.13
CA GLY A 284 -14.21 -5.01 -9.93
C GLY A 284 -14.22 -5.90 -8.69
N GLN A 285 -15.29 -6.68 -8.48
CA GLN A 285 -15.37 -7.65 -7.38
C GLN A 285 -14.31 -8.74 -7.51
N LYS A 286 -14.11 -9.31 -8.70
CA LYS A 286 -13.02 -10.28 -8.93
C LYS A 286 -11.66 -9.66 -8.61
N GLY A 287 -11.41 -8.43 -9.08
CA GLY A 287 -10.13 -7.74 -8.85
C GLY A 287 -9.82 -7.57 -7.38
N ALA A 288 -10.76 -7.06 -6.59
CA ALA A 288 -10.58 -6.88 -5.16
C ALA A 288 -10.42 -8.22 -4.41
N ILE A 289 -11.25 -9.23 -4.72
CA ILE A 289 -11.19 -10.53 -4.07
C ILE A 289 -9.89 -11.27 -4.42
N TYR A 290 -9.45 -11.27 -5.69
CA TYR A 290 -8.18 -11.89 -6.09
C TYR A 290 -6.98 -11.19 -5.44
N CYS A 291 -7.00 -9.84 -5.35
CA CYS A 291 -5.99 -9.12 -4.61
C CYS A 291 -5.93 -9.56 -3.14
N GLY A 292 -7.09 -9.79 -2.50
CA GLY A 292 -7.17 -10.32 -1.13
C GLY A 292 -6.43 -11.66 -0.97
N PHE A 293 -6.63 -12.60 -1.89
CA PHE A 293 -5.89 -13.87 -1.86
C PHE A 293 -4.39 -13.68 -2.08
N LEU A 294 -3.99 -12.82 -3.02
CA LEU A 294 -2.58 -12.51 -3.26
C LEU A 294 -1.93 -11.85 -2.04
N LYS A 295 -2.66 -10.99 -1.33
CA LYS A 295 -2.21 -10.41 -0.06
C LYS A 295 -2.06 -11.48 1.02
N THR A 296 -2.99 -12.43 1.09
CA THR A 296 -2.95 -13.48 2.11
C THR A 296 -1.69 -14.35 2.02
N ILE A 297 -1.18 -14.62 0.81
CA ILE A 297 0.11 -15.32 0.65
C ILE A 297 1.33 -14.39 0.85
N GLY A 298 1.09 -13.10 1.05
CA GLY A 298 2.15 -12.08 1.20
C GLY A 298 3.12 -12.36 2.35
N PHE A 299 2.68 -13.02 3.41
CA PHE A 299 3.53 -13.33 4.54
C PHE A 299 4.76 -14.19 4.16
N PHE A 300 4.66 -15.02 3.10
CA PHE A 300 5.77 -15.83 2.62
C PHE A 300 6.95 -15.01 2.10
N TYR A 301 6.70 -13.84 1.52
CA TYR A 301 7.77 -13.01 0.94
C TYR A 301 7.95 -11.66 1.65
N LEU A 302 7.04 -11.28 2.56
CA LEU A 302 7.11 -10.01 3.28
C LEU A 302 7.51 -10.15 4.76
N VAL A 303 7.33 -11.31 5.39
CA VAL A 303 7.61 -11.49 6.82
C VAL A 303 8.56 -12.66 7.05
N LEU A 304 8.25 -13.83 6.48
CA LEU A 304 9.00 -15.06 6.71
C LEU A 304 10.49 -14.95 6.36
N PRO A 305 10.92 -14.28 5.25
CA PRO A 305 12.35 -14.11 4.98
C PRO A 305 13.09 -13.36 6.09
N GLY A 306 12.43 -12.40 6.75
CA GLY A 306 13.00 -11.69 7.88
C GLY A 306 13.25 -12.63 9.08
N VAL A 307 12.28 -13.49 9.40
CA VAL A 307 12.44 -14.50 10.44
C VAL A 307 13.55 -15.50 10.10
N ILE A 308 13.66 -15.92 8.82
CA ILE A 308 14.77 -16.79 8.38
C ILE A 308 16.11 -16.07 8.53
N ALA A 309 16.18 -14.79 8.15
CA ALA A 309 17.41 -13.98 8.24
C ALA A 309 17.91 -13.86 9.70
N TYR A 310 17.02 -13.87 10.68
CA TYR A 310 17.39 -13.89 12.08
C TYR A 310 18.21 -15.13 12.47
N HIS A 311 17.91 -16.28 11.89
CA HIS A 311 18.58 -17.55 12.18
C HIS A 311 19.77 -17.88 11.26
N LEU A 312 20.05 -17.04 10.24
CA LEU A 312 21.06 -17.36 9.22
C LEU A 312 22.48 -16.91 9.65
N PRO A 313 23.41 -17.84 9.97
CA PRO A 313 24.72 -17.49 10.50
C PRO A 313 25.54 -16.57 9.59
N SER A 314 25.53 -16.81 8.28
CA SER A 314 26.39 -16.10 7.29
C SER A 314 26.15 -14.59 7.18
N ILE A 315 25.03 -14.08 7.70
CA ILE A 315 24.70 -12.66 7.64
C ILE A 315 24.72 -11.97 9.00
N GLN A 316 24.91 -12.72 10.11
CA GLN A 316 24.85 -12.15 11.47
C GLN A 316 25.91 -11.07 11.71
N ASP A 317 27.15 -11.27 11.27
CA ASP A 317 28.21 -10.28 11.40
C ASP A 317 27.87 -8.97 10.66
N LYS A 318 27.24 -9.08 9.49
CA LYS A 318 26.81 -7.92 8.69
C LYS A 318 25.68 -7.16 9.40
N LEU A 319 24.75 -7.90 10.01
CA LEU A 319 23.63 -7.30 10.77
C LEU A 319 24.13 -6.64 12.06
N ALA A 320 25.05 -7.29 12.76
CA ALA A 320 25.69 -6.72 13.94
C ALA A 320 26.45 -5.43 13.61
N ALA A 321 27.17 -5.39 12.49
CA ALA A 321 27.86 -4.21 12.00
C ALA A 321 26.93 -3.06 11.60
N ALA A 322 25.69 -3.35 11.17
CA ALA A 322 24.68 -2.37 10.83
C ALA A 322 24.05 -1.67 12.05
N GLY A 323 24.21 -2.24 13.25
CA GLY A 323 23.72 -1.67 14.51
C GLY A 323 22.23 -1.32 14.49
N SER A 324 21.86 -0.08 14.78
CA SER A 324 20.46 0.36 14.81
C SER A 324 19.75 0.30 13.44
N SER A 325 20.49 0.23 12.35
CA SER A 325 19.94 0.09 10.98
C SER A 325 19.75 -1.38 10.56
N ALA A 326 20.02 -2.35 11.43
CA ALA A 326 19.94 -3.77 11.12
C ALA A 326 18.53 -4.19 10.66
N ILE A 327 17.50 -3.58 11.23
CA ILE A 327 16.10 -3.82 10.85
C ILE A 327 15.84 -3.55 9.35
N ASP A 328 16.37 -2.45 8.82
CA ASP A 328 16.21 -2.09 7.40
C ASP A 328 17.22 -2.81 6.49
N PHE A 329 18.28 -3.40 7.08
CA PHE A 329 19.34 -4.09 6.36
C PHE A 329 19.15 -5.62 6.29
N ALA A 330 18.31 -6.21 7.14
CA ALA A 330 18.11 -7.65 7.24
C ALA A 330 17.69 -8.29 5.91
N TYR A 331 16.67 -7.73 5.24
CA TYR A 331 16.21 -8.23 3.96
C TYR A 331 17.22 -8.02 2.81
N PRO A 332 17.83 -6.84 2.62
CA PRO A 332 18.94 -6.66 1.68
C PRO A 332 20.10 -7.62 1.88
N ALA A 333 20.53 -7.86 3.12
CA ALA A 333 21.59 -8.80 3.44
C ALA A 333 21.21 -10.23 3.04
N LEU A 334 19.99 -10.65 3.36
CA LEU A 334 19.45 -11.95 2.97
C LEU A 334 19.43 -12.13 1.45
N VAL A 335 18.85 -11.15 0.72
CA VAL A 335 18.78 -11.18 -0.75
C VAL A 335 20.16 -11.33 -1.36
N SER A 336 21.14 -10.57 -0.86
CA SER A 336 22.52 -10.62 -1.34
C SER A 336 23.20 -11.98 -1.07
N ALA A 337 22.78 -12.69 -0.01
CA ALA A 337 23.32 -14.00 0.35
C ALA A 337 22.71 -15.15 -0.47
N VAL A 338 21.38 -15.07 -0.78
CA VAL A 338 20.67 -16.22 -1.35
C VAL A 338 20.41 -16.11 -2.85
N VAL A 339 20.34 -14.92 -3.44
CA VAL A 339 19.98 -14.75 -4.86
C VAL A 339 21.19 -14.97 -5.77
N PRO A 340 21.12 -15.94 -6.70
CA PRO A 340 22.20 -16.16 -7.67
C PRO A 340 22.43 -14.91 -8.56
N LYS A 341 23.70 -14.60 -8.85
CA LYS A 341 24.07 -13.43 -9.67
C LYS A 341 23.29 -13.29 -10.99
N PRO A 342 23.01 -14.35 -11.77
CA PRO A 342 22.23 -14.21 -13.00
C PRO A 342 20.78 -13.77 -12.78
N VAL A 343 20.19 -14.12 -11.64
CA VAL A 343 18.79 -13.82 -11.29
C VAL A 343 18.66 -12.47 -10.59
N MET A 344 19.76 -11.95 -10.03
CA MET A 344 19.77 -10.67 -9.31
C MET A 344 19.27 -9.50 -10.16
N GLY A 345 19.54 -9.48 -11.46
CA GLY A 345 19.05 -8.43 -12.35
C GLY A 345 17.55 -8.50 -12.60
N PHE A 346 16.96 -9.69 -12.69
CA PHE A 346 15.51 -9.87 -12.71
C PHE A 346 14.89 -9.37 -11.41
N PHE A 347 15.44 -9.75 -10.26
CA PHE A 347 14.97 -9.29 -8.95
C PHE A 347 15.05 -7.77 -8.82
N ALA A 348 16.16 -7.17 -9.29
CA ALA A 348 16.32 -5.71 -9.36
C ALA A 348 15.24 -5.04 -10.21
N ALA A 349 14.92 -5.59 -11.37
CA ALA A 349 13.90 -5.04 -12.27
C ALA A 349 12.49 -5.13 -11.65
N VAL A 350 12.18 -6.23 -10.99
CA VAL A 350 10.92 -6.42 -10.28
C VAL A 350 10.78 -5.43 -9.12
N LEU A 351 11.83 -5.24 -8.33
CA LEU A 351 11.88 -4.26 -7.25
C LEU A 351 11.73 -2.84 -7.79
N PHE A 352 12.42 -2.51 -8.86
CA PHE A 352 12.27 -1.23 -9.56
C PHE A 352 10.84 -1.00 -10.03
N GLY A 353 10.21 -2.03 -10.61
CA GLY A 353 8.80 -2.01 -11.00
C GLY A 353 7.85 -1.75 -9.82
N ALA A 354 8.11 -2.31 -8.65
CA ALA A 354 7.32 -2.07 -7.44
C ALA A 354 7.42 -0.61 -6.96
N ILE A 355 8.62 -0.04 -6.97
CA ILE A 355 8.83 1.38 -6.63
C ILE A 355 8.09 2.28 -7.63
N LEU A 356 8.25 2.02 -8.94
CA LEU A 356 7.56 2.78 -9.99
C LEU A 356 6.05 2.69 -9.83
N SER A 357 5.51 1.52 -9.51
CA SER A 357 4.07 1.32 -9.32
C SER A 357 3.51 2.20 -8.20
N SER A 358 4.15 2.18 -7.03
CA SER A 358 3.73 2.98 -5.89
C SER A 358 3.81 4.48 -6.20
N PHE A 359 4.92 4.93 -6.78
CA PHE A 359 5.10 6.33 -7.20
C PHE A 359 4.05 6.76 -8.23
N ASN A 360 3.86 5.98 -9.28
CA ASN A 360 2.89 6.27 -10.36
C ASN A 360 1.46 6.29 -9.84
N SER A 361 1.14 5.42 -8.89
CA SER A 361 -0.18 5.32 -8.28
C SER A 361 -0.56 6.58 -7.52
N VAL A 362 0.36 7.07 -6.68
CA VAL A 362 0.15 8.30 -5.91
C VAL A 362 0.15 9.52 -6.83
N LEU A 363 1.08 9.59 -7.79
CA LEU A 363 1.18 10.70 -8.74
C LEU A 363 -0.07 10.83 -9.62
N ASN A 364 -0.58 9.71 -10.16
CA ASN A 364 -1.80 9.70 -10.96
C ASN A 364 -3.02 10.10 -10.12
N SER A 365 -3.13 9.60 -8.88
CA SER A 365 -4.23 9.94 -7.99
C SER A 365 -4.20 11.41 -7.56
N ALA A 366 -3.03 11.95 -7.25
CA ALA A 366 -2.85 13.37 -6.95
C ALA A 366 -3.25 14.25 -8.16
N SER A 367 -2.79 13.88 -9.36
CA SER A 367 -3.16 14.55 -10.63
C SER A 367 -4.67 14.50 -10.88
N THR A 368 -5.30 13.36 -10.66
CA THR A 368 -6.74 13.17 -10.84
C THR A 368 -7.52 14.08 -9.90
N MET A 369 -7.20 14.04 -8.60
CA MET A 369 -7.89 14.83 -7.59
C MET A 369 -7.63 16.32 -7.75
N PHE A 370 -6.38 16.73 -8.03
CA PHE A 370 -6.09 18.14 -8.31
C PHE A 370 -6.93 18.63 -9.48
N THR A 371 -6.96 17.88 -10.56
CA THR A 371 -7.63 18.31 -11.81
C THR A 371 -9.15 18.31 -11.69
N LEU A 372 -9.74 17.19 -11.23
CA LEU A 372 -11.19 17.02 -11.23
C LEU A 372 -11.86 17.65 -10.00
N ASP A 373 -11.17 17.59 -8.85
CA ASP A 373 -11.78 17.99 -7.59
C ASP A 373 -11.42 19.44 -7.20
N LEU A 374 -10.20 19.91 -7.50
CA LEU A 374 -9.80 21.27 -7.20
C LEU A 374 -9.93 22.19 -8.42
N TYR A 375 -9.24 21.89 -9.53
CA TYR A 375 -9.22 22.77 -10.70
C TYR A 375 -10.60 22.91 -11.36
N ARG A 376 -11.20 21.78 -11.78
CA ARG A 376 -12.53 21.79 -12.45
C ARG A 376 -13.65 22.24 -11.52
N THR A 377 -13.52 22.03 -10.20
CA THR A 377 -14.57 22.43 -9.25
C THR A 377 -14.44 23.89 -8.80
N ALA A 378 -13.21 24.36 -8.49
CA ALA A 378 -13.01 25.66 -7.85
C ALA A 378 -12.43 26.74 -8.78
N ILE A 379 -11.55 26.35 -9.73
CA ILE A 379 -10.80 27.31 -10.56
C ILE A 379 -11.48 27.52 -11.92
N ASN A 380 -11.79 26.43 -12.65
CA ASN A 380 -12.41 26.51 -13.98
C ASN A 380 -13.54 25.48 -14.15
N PRO A 381 -14.77 25.79 -13.70
CA PRO A 381 -15.90 24.86 -13.80
C PRO A 381 -16.32 24.51 -15.24
N LYS A 382 -15.91 25.31 -16.23
CA LYS A 382 -16.21 25.10 -17.65
C LYS A 382 -15.09 24.40 -18.41
N ALA A 383 -14.06 23.90 -17.71
CA ALA A 383 -12.93 23.23 -18.35
C ALA A 383 -13.39 22.00 -19.15
N SER A 384 -12.96 21.94 -20.42
CA SER A 384 -13.15 20.75 -21.27
C SER A 384 -12.31 19.57 -20.78
N ASP A 385 -12.67 18.36 -21.18
CA ASP A 385 -11.92 17.15 -20.81
C ASP A 385 -10.45 17.23 -21.27
N MET A 386 -10.20 17.73 -22.47
CA MET A 386 -8.83 17.96 -22.99
C MET A 386 -8.05 18.95 -22.11
N GLN A 387 -8.70 20.02 -21.65
CA GLN A 387 -8.08 20.96 -20.70
C GLN A 387 -7.77 20.29 -19.36
N CYS A 388 -8.67 19.47 -18.85
CA CYS A 388 -8.45 18.68 -17.65
C CYS A 388 -7.25 17.74 -17.80
N VAL A 389 -7.15 17.01 -18.89
CA VAL A 389 -5.98 16.13 -19.16
C VAL A 389 -4.69 16.94 -19.23
N LYS A 390 -4.70 18.08 -19.91
CA LYS A 390 -3.51 18.97 -19.99
C LYS A 390 -3.09 19.47 -18.61
N VAL A 391 -4.04 19.94 -17.80
CA VAL A 391 -3.78 20.40 -16.42
C VAL A 391 -3.26 19.25 -15.55
N GLY A 392 -3.82 18.06 -15.68
CA GLY A 392 -3.35 16.87 -14.97
C GLY A 392 -1.90 16.50 -15.29
N LYS A 393 -1.53 16.58 -16.58
CA LYS A 393 -0.14 16.36 -17.02
C LYS A 393 0.81 17.42 -16.48
N ILE A 394 0.44 18.69 -16.52
CA ILE A 394 1.25 19.79 -15.97
C ILE A 394 1.42 19.61 -14.47
N TYR A 395 0.32 19.38 -13.75
CA TYR A 395 0.37 19.15 -12.31
C TYR A 395 1.24 17.95 -11.93
N GLY A 396 1.06 16.81 -12.63
CA GLY A 396 1.86 15.61 -12.42
C GLY A 396 3.35 15.86 -12.65
N THR A 397 3.70 16.62 -13.70
CA THR A 397 5.10 17.01 -13.96
C THR A 397 5.67 17.86 -12.83
N CYS A 398 4.93 18.88 -12.37
CA CYS A 398 5.37 19.73 -11.27
C CYS A 398 5.50 18.94 -9.95
N ALA A 399 4.51 18.12 -9.60
CA ALA A 399 4.54 17.31 -8.38
C ALA A 399 5.66 16.27 -8.41
N GLY A 400 5.89 15.62 -9.56
CA GLY A 400 7.02 14.71 -9.77
C GLY A 400 8.38 15.40 -9.64
N ALA A 401 8.54 16.57 -10.23
CA ALA A 401 9.76 17.37 -10.11
C ALA A 401 10.03 17.79 -8.65
N VAL A 402 9.01 18.27 -7.95
CA VAL A 402 9.12 18.60 -6.51
C VAL A 402 9.53 17.36 -5.71
N ALA A 403 8.89 16.21 -5.96
CA ALA A 403 9.22 14.97 -5.30
C ALA A 403 10.69 14.55 -5.52
N ILE A 404 11.19 14.64 -6.77
CA ILE A 404 12.59 14.34 -7.10
C ILE A 404 13.55 15.26 -6.35
N CYS A 405 13.25 16.56 -6.28
CA CYS A 405 14.10 17.53 -5.59
C CYS A 405 14.11 17.32 -4.07
N VAL A 406 12.97 16.96 -3.47
CA VAL A 406 12.82 16.81 -2.01
C VAL A 406 13.29 15.44 -1.51
N ALA A 407 13.11 14.38 -2.30
CA ALA A 407 13.36 13.00 -1.87
C ALA A 407 14.76 12.76 -1.26
N PRO A 408 15.90 13.24 -1.81
CA PRO A 408 17.22 12.99 -1.22
C PRO A 408 17.35 13.56 0.19
N PHE A 409 16.68 14.68 0.49
CA PHE A 409 16.75 15.34 1.79
C PHE A 409 15.98 14.61 2.90
N VAL A 410 15.11 13.67 2.53
CA VAL A 410 14.45 12.75 3.46
C VAL A 410 15.47 11.96 4.28
N MET A 411 16.67 11.72 3.75
CA MET A 411 17.77 11.06 4.45
C MET A 411 18.16 11.73 5.78
N PHE A 412 17.99 13.05 5.90
CA PHE A 412 18.37 13.79 7.09
C PHE A 412 17.31 13.82 8.18
N ALA A 413 16.11 13.29 7.89
CA ALA A 413 15.01 13.23 8.82
C ALA A 413 14.94 11.81 9.42
N GLN A 414 15.41 11.65 10.65
CA GLN A 414 15.37 10.37 11.35
C GLN A 414 13.92 9.90 11.60
N GLY A 415 13.65 8.61 11.34
CA GLY A 415 12.34 8.00 11.61
C GLY A 415 11.20 8.49 10.71
N ILE A 416 11.49 9.01 9.53
CA ILE A 416 10.50 9.69 8.67
C ILE A 416 9.40 8.74 8.19
N THR A 417 9.69 7.45 7.99
CA THR A 417 8.69 6.46 7.59
C THR A 417 7.63 6.29 8.69
N THR A 418 8.06 6.16 9.93
CA THR A 418 7.15 6.11 11.10
C THR A 418 6.39 7.43 11.24
N PHE A 419 7.06 8.56 11.08
CA PHE A 419 6.43 9.88 11.09
C PHE A 419 5.36 10.02 10.01
N LEU A 420 5.61 9.58 8.80
CA LEU A 420 4.63 9.66 7.70
C LEU A 420 3.44 8.73 7.89
N ASN A 421 3.68 7.51 8.36
CA ASN A 421 2.60 6.61 8.70
C ASN A 421 1.71 7.22 9.79
N SER A 422 2.31 7.82 10.81
CA SER A 422 1.59 8.53 11.86
C SER A 422 0.86 9.77 11.34
N MET A 423 1.46 10.54 10.42
CA MET A 423 0.81 11.72 9.83
C MET A 423 -0.36 11.33 8.94
N SER A 424 -0.29 10.22 8.21
CA SER A 424 -1.42 9.74 7.39
C SER A 424 -2.65 9.41 8.23
N GLN A 425 -2.47 9.05 9.50
CA GLN A 425 -3.58 8.75 10.41
C GLN A 425 -4.43 9.99 10.73
N PHE A 426 -3.91 11.21 10.67
CA PHE A 426 -4.71 12.43 10.90
C PHE A 426 -5.91 12.57 9.97
N VAL A 427 -5.90 11.90 8.83
CA VAL A 427 -7.00 11.97 7.85
C VAL A 427 -7.69 10.63 7.60
N SER A 428 -7.13 9.53 8.09
CA SER A 428 -7.59 8.18 7.78
C SER A 428 -9.04 7.94 8.21
N LEU A 429 -9.36 8.08 9.49
CA LEU A 429 -10.71 7.89 9.99
C LEU A 429 -11.68 8.98 9.54
N PRO A 430 -11.33 10.29 9.50
CA PRO A 430 -12.21 11.31 8.95
C PRO A 430 -12.68 11.03 7.53
N ILE A 431 -11.79 10.55 6.66
CA ILE A 431 -12.13 10.12 5.29
C ILE A 431 -13.04 8.90 5.33
N LEU A 432 -12.68 7.87 6.11
CA LEU A 432 -13.47 6.66 6.25
C LEU A 432 -14.89 6.96 6.71
N PHE A 433 -15.07 7.74 7.81
CA PHE A 433 -16.39 8.09 8.32
C PHE A 433 -17.19 8.98 7.39
N THR A 434 -16.54 9.83 6.60
CA THR A 434 -17.23 10.61 5.57
C THR A 434 -17.80 9.70 4.49
N VAL A 435 -17.05 8.67 4.06
CA VAL A 435 -17.55 7.67 3.12
C VAL A 435 -18.64 6.81 3.75
N LEU A 436 -18.45 6.34 4.99
CA LEU A 436 -19.48 5.59 5.73
C LEU A 436 -20.76 6.41 5.92
N GLY A 437 -20.65 7.74 5.99
CA GLY A 437 -21.79 8.65 6.00
C GLY A 437 -22.64 8.59 4.72
N ALA A 438 -22.05 8.27 3.58
CA ALA A 438 -22.79 8.05 2.34
C ALA A 438 -23.37 6.62 2.23
N LEU A 439 -22.73 5.65 2.88
CA LEU A 439 -23.10 4.23 2.77
C LEU A 439 -24.07 3.79 3.87
N ILE A 440 -23.78 4.14 5.11
CA ILE A 440 -24.47 3.65 6.32
C ILE A 440 -25.24 4.77 7.01
N PHE A 441 -24.58 5.90 7.29
CA PHE A 441 -25.19 7.01 8.05
C PHE A 441 -25.91 8.00 7.12
N ARG A 442 -26.86 7.49 6.34
CA ARG A 442 -27.50 8.20 5.23
C ARG A 442 -28.30 9.44 5.63
N LYS A 443 -28.65 9.57 6.92
CA LYS A 443 -29.38 10.74 7.47
C LYS A 443 -28.45 11.75 8.14
N ALA A 444 -27.15 11.47 8.29
CA ALA A 444 -26.21 12.36 8.96
C ALA A 444 -26.20 13.76 8.32
N PRO A 445 -26.14 14.86 9.10
CA PRO A 445 -26.20 16.22 8.57
C PRO A 445 -24.92 16.57 7.77
N LYS A 446 -25.02 17.54 6.86
CA LYS A 446 -23.91 17.95 5.97
C LYS A 446 -22.65 18.42 6.70
N TYR A 447 -22.76 18.84 7.96
CA TYR A 447 -21.61 19.26 8.76
C TYR A 447 -20.91 18.11 9.50
N ALA A 448 -21.48 16.91 9.51
CA ALA A 448 -20.95 15.76 10.25
C ALA A 448 -19.47 15.44 9.91
N PRO A 449 -19.01 15.45 8.66
CA PRO A 449 -17.59 15.24 8.34
C PRO A 449 -16.65 16.25 9.00
N LYS A 450 -17.07 17.51 9.12
CA LYS A 450 -16.27 18.56 9.76
C LYS A 450 -16.13 18.33 11.27
N VAL A 451 -17.22 17.89 11.92
CA VAL A 451 -17.20 17.53 13.36
C VAL A 451 -16.27 16.36 13.60
N ILE A 452 -16.39 15.27 12.80
CA ILE A 452 -15.52 14.11 12.89
C ILE A 452 -14.06 14.52 12.68
N THR A 453 -13.75 15.29 11.63
CA THR A 453 -12.40 15.77 11.36
C THR A 453 -11.83 16.58 12.53
N ALA A 454 -12.61 17.48 13.10
CA ALA A 454 -12.16 18.30 14.25
C ALA A 454 -11.87 17.43 15.48
N VAL A 455 -12.79 16.52 15.83
CA VAL A 455 -12.61 15.60 16.97
C VAL A 455 -11.38 14.73 16.76
N HIS A 456 -11.23 14.15 15.56
CA HIS A 456 -10.10 13.29 15.22
C HIS A 456 -8.76 14.03 15.35
N VAL A 457 -8.63 15.19 14.68
CA VAL A 457 -7.37 15.95 14.65
C VAL A 457 -6.96 16.38 16.07
N ILE A 458 -7.94 16.82 16.88
CA ILE A 458 -7.66 17.23 18.27
C ILE A 458 -7.24 16.02 19.11
N ALA A 459 -8.01 14.93 19.07
CA ALA A 459 -7.76 13.78 19.95
C ALA A 459 -6.52 12.98 19.52
N TYR A 460 -6.34 12.75 18.21
CA TYR A 460 -5.14 12.09 17.71
C TYR A 460 -3.90 12.98 17.87
N GLY A 461 -4.03 14.29 17.66
CA GLY A 461 -2.96 15.26 17.95
C GLY A 461 -2.55 15.25 19.42
N ALA A 462 -3.50 15.21 20.35
CA ALA A 462 -3.22 15.06 21.77
C ALA A 462 -2.47 13.76 22.09
N PHE A 463 -2.90 12.62 21.49
CA PHE A 463 -2.20 11.34 21.62
C PHE A 463 -0.75 11.43 21.14
N MET A 464 -0.49 12.06 19.99
CA MET A 464 0.85 12.22 19.43
C MET A 464 1.76 13.12 20.28
N ILE A 465 1.19 14.11 20.97
CA ILE A 465 1.94 15.01 21.87
C ILE A 465 2.23 14.34 23.22
N ILE A 466 1.22 13.69 23.80
CA ILE A 466 1.32 13.08 25.14
C ILE A 466 2.20 11.82 25.12
N LYS A 467 2.20 11.06 24.01
CA LYS A 467 2.93 9.79 23.83
C LYS A 467 2.73 8.84 25.04
N PRO A 468 1.48 8.40 25.31
CA PRO A 468 1.21 7.55 26.45
C PRO A 468 1.98 6.22 26.34
N CYS A 469 2.38 5.68 27.50
CA CYS A 469 3.10 4.41 27.57
C CYS A 469 2.24 3.32 28.20
N TYR A 470 2.57 2.05 27.92
CA TYR A 470 1.93 0.92 28.59
C TYR A 470 2.31 0.90 30.08
N PRO A 471 1.33 0.68 30.98
CA PRO A 471 1.60 0.64 32.41
C PRO A 471 2.44 -0.59 32.82
N THR A 472 2.49 -1.63 32.01
CA THR A 472 3.22 -2.88 32.23
C THR A 472 4.68 -2.83 31.84
N SER A 473 4.96 -2.32 30.62
CA SER A 473 6.31 -2.30 30.03
C SER A 473 6.99 -0.93 30.05
N GLY A 474 6.22 0.15 30.20
CA GLY A 474 6.73 1.52 30.06
C GLY A 474 7.00 1.94 28.60
N GLU A 475 6.80 1.05 27.65
CA GLU A 475 6.98 1.31 26.23
C GLU A 475 5.84 2.17 25.66
N PRO A 476 6.08 2.96 24.60
CA PRO A 476 5.04 3.76 23.97
C PRO A 476 3.87 2.91 23.46
N ILE A 477 2.64 3.36 23.72
CA ILE A 477 1.44 2.69 23.22
C ILE A 477 1.40 2.78 21.70
N HIS A 478 1.20 1.63 21.04
CA HIS A 478 1.10 1.55 19.59
C HIS A 478 -0.04 2.43 19.06
N TYR A 479 0.24 3.28 18.06
CA TYR A 479 -0.71 4.29 17.55
C TYR A 479 -2.05 3.69 17.06
N LEU A 480 -2.07 2.43 16.64
CA LEU A 480 -3.29 1.76 16.22
C LEU A 480 -4.31 1.57 17.36
N TYR A 481 -3.89 1.57 18.63
CA TYR A 481 -4.84 1.61 19.75
C TYR A 481 -5.58 2.95 19.81
N ALA A 482 -4.90 4.06 19.53
CA ALA A 482 -5.57 5.35 19.41
C ALA A 482 -6.60 5.34 18.25
N ILE A 483 -6.25 4.74 17.12
CA ILE A 483 -7.16 4.56 15.99
C ILE A 483 -8.36 3.71 16.37
N ALA A 484 -8.16 2.62 17.15
CA ALA A 484 -9.25 1.77 17.62
C ALA A 484 -10.24 2.54 18.52
N VAL A 485 -9.72 3.30 19.48
CA VAL A 485 -10.53 4.13 20.39
C VAL A 485 -11.27 5.23 19.62
N LEU A 486 -10.55 5.94 18.75
CA LEU A 486 -11.13 7.00 17.94
C LEU A 486 -12.20 6.48 16.99
N PHE A 487 -12.03 5.29 16.42
CA PHE A 487 -13.08 4.67 15.61
C PHE A 487 -14.38 4.51 16.38
N VAL A 488 -14.33 4.01 17.61
CA VAL A 488 -15.53 3.84 18.46
C VAL A 488 -16.17 5.19 18.79
N VAL A 489 -15.36 6.18 19.15
CA VAL A 489 -15.84 7.54 19.46
C VAL A 489 -16.50 8.18 18.25
N GLU A 490 -15.86 8.14 17.10
CA GLU A 490 -16.36 8.73 15.86
C GLU A 490 -17.59 7.99 15.32
N PHE A 491 -17.65 6.66 15.49
CA PHE A 491 -18.84 5.87 15.19
C PHE A 491 -20.01 6.33 16.06
N ALA A 492 -19.79 6.48 17.36
CA ALA A 492 -20.83 6.97 18.28
C ALA A 492 -21.31 8.38 17.90
N ILE A 493 -20.39 9.30 17.55
CA ILE A 493 -20.74 10.64 17.09
C ILE A 493 -21.55 10.59 15.79
N MET A 494 -21.11 9.82 14.79
CA MET A 494 -21.83 9.69 13.52
C MET A 494 -23.21 9.06 13.72
N TRP A 495 -23.31 8.04 14.57
CA TRP A 495 -24.58 7.41 14.92
C TRP A 495 -25.53 8.39 15.60
N TYR A 496 -25.03 9.17 16.59
CA TYR A 496 -25.80 10.20 17.28
C TYR A 496 -26.30 11.28 16.30
N LEU A 497 -25.41 11.80 15.45
CA LEU A 497 -25.76 12.82 14.47
C LEU A 497 -26.79 12.29 13.45
N ASN A 498 -26.61 11.04 13.00
CA ASN A 498 -27.54 10.41 12.07
C ASN A 498 -28.94 10.19 12.67
N LYS A 499 -29.01 9.83 13.96
CA LYS A 499 -30.27 9.50 14.64
C LYS A 499 -31.01 10.74 15.13
N TYR A 500 -30.33 11.69 15.77
CA TYR A 500 -30.93 12.79 16.49
C TYR A 500 -30.84 14.16 15.79
N ARG A 501 -29.92 14.31 14.86
CA ARG A 501 -29.71 15.52 14.04
C ARG A 501 -29.85 15.24 12.56
N GLY A 502 -30.40 14.07 12.23
CA GLY A 502 -30.56 13.60 10.87
C GLY A 502 -31.42 14.52 9.99
N THR A 503 -31.03 14.56 8.73
CA THR A 503 -31.75 15.21 7.64
C THR A 503 -32.48 14.16 6.78
N GLU A 504 -32.92 14.53 5.59
CA GLU A 504 -33.48 13.60 4.61
C GLU A 504 -32.46 12.50 4.28
N GLU A 505 -32.99 11.30 4.06
CA GLU A 505 -32.16 10.14 3.75
C GLU A 505 -31.52 10.29 2.37
N TYR A 506 -30.19 10.18 2.34
CA TYR A 506 -29.44 10.20 1.11
C TYR A 506 -29.55 8.86 0.37
N VAL A 507 -29.97 8.89 -0.88
CA VAL A 507 -30.03 7.73 -1.76
C VAL A 507 -29.00 7.91 -2.88
N PRO A 508 -27.99 7.03 -2.99
CA PRO A 508 -27.02 7.09 -4.08
C PRO A 508 -27.71 6.96 -5.45
N ALA A 509 -27.49 7.95 -6.31
CA ALA A 509 -28.03 7.93 -7.68
C ALA A 509 -27.38 6.81 -8.51
N ASP A 510 -28.14 6.21 -9.40
CA ASP A 510 -27.62 5.31 -10.41
C ASP A 510 -27.42 6.08 -11.71
N VAL A 511 -26.18 6.21 -12.14
CA VAL A 511 -25.84 6.95 -13.37
C VAL A 511 -25.61 6.03 -14.58
N GLY A 512 -25.77 4.70 -14.41
CA GLY A 512 -25.62 3.73 -15.50
C GLY A 512 -24.21 3.66 -16.11
N ALA A 513 -23.17 4.02 -15.34
CA ALA A 513 -21.81 4.11 -15.85
C ALA A 513 -21.24 2.75 -16.28
N VAL A 514 -21.61 1.66 -15.61
CA VAL A 514 -21.15 0.30 -15.88
C VAL A 514 -22.26 -0.72 -15.54
N ASP A 515 -22.11 -1.95 -16.06
CA ASP A 515 -22.97 -3.07 -15.65
C ASP A 515 -22.76 -3.40 -14.16
N LEU A 516 -23.83 -3.32 -13.37
CA LEU A 516 -23.85 -3.59 -11.93
C LEU A 516 -24.18 -5.05 -11.59
N THR A 517 -24.23 -5.96 -12.56
CA THR A 517 -24.44 -7.38 -12.30
C THR A 517 -23.29 -7.94 -11.44
N PRO A 518 -23.59 -8.48 -10.23
CA PRO A 518 -22.54 -8.93 -9.33
C PRO A 518 -21.96 -10.28 -9.75
N TRP A 519 -20.71 -10.56 -9.35
CA TRP A 519 -20.10 -11.86 -9.57
C TRP A 519 -20.82 -12.98 -8.80
N LYS A 520 -21.25 -14.02 -9.52
CA LYS A 520 -22.05 -15.14 -8.96
C LYS A 520 -21.37 -15.82 -7.77
N TYR A 521 -20.05 -16.03 -7.83
CA TYR A 521 -19.29 -16.79 -6.83
C TYR A 521 -18.68 -15.94 -5.72
N ARG A 522 -18.93 -14.63 -5.67
CA ARG A 522 -18.29 -13.69 -4.73
C ARG A 522 -18.34 -14.14 -3.27
N HIS A 523 -19.48 -14.63 -2.78
CA HIS A 523 -19.65 -15.02 -1.37
C HIS A 523 -18.89 -16.31 -1.04
N ILE A 524 -18.98 -17.33 -1.90
CA ILE A 524 -18.30 -18.61 -1.70
C ILE A 524 -16.78 -18.40 -1.65
N VAL A 525 -16.26 -17.61 -2.60
CA VAL A 525 -14.82 -17.34 -2.66
C VAL A 525 -14.36 -16.52 -1.45
N CYS A 526 -15.16 -15.55 -0.97
CA CYS A 526 -14.85 -14.84 0.27
C CYS A 526 -14.81 -15.79 1.49
N ILE A 527 -15.75 -16.74 1.61
CA ILE A 527 -15.74 -17.73 2.71
C ILE A 527 -14.47 -18.58 2.66
N ILE A 528 -14.05 -19.05 1.50
CA ILE A 528 -12.80 -19.80 1.32
C ILE A 528 -11.60 -18.94 1.79
N GLY A 529 -11.56 -17.67 1.43
CA GLY A 529 -10.50 -16.76 1.87
C GLY A 529 -10.47 -16.56 3.38
N ILE A 530 -11.63 -16.44 4.03
CA ILE A 530 -11.74 -16.33 5.49
C ILE A 530 -11.20 -17.60 6.17
N ILE A 531 -11.58 -18.78 5.68
CA ILE A 531 -11.09 -20.06 6.21
C ILE A 531 -9.56 -20.15 6.06
N LEU A 532 -9.03 -19.73 4.91
CA LEU A 532 -7.57 -19.68 4.68
C LEU A 532 -6.87 -18.74 5.67
N ALA A 533 -7.40 -17.54 5.88
CA ALA A 533 -6.84 -16.57 6.82
C ALA A 533 -6.83 -17.10 8.26
N ILE A 534 -7.92 -17.71 8.70
CA ILE A 534 -8.01 -18.37 10.02
C ILE A 534 -6.97 -19.49 10.11
N GLY A 535 -6.86 -20.32 9.07
CA GLY A 535 -5.88 -21.42 9.01
C GLY A 535 -4.43 -20.92 9.14
N ILE A 536 -4.09 -19.80 8.52
CA ILE A 536 -2.75 -19.17 8.64
C ILE A 536 -2.50 -18.71 10.09
N TYR A 537 -3.45 -18.05 10.73
CA TYR A 537 -3.31 -17.63 12.12
C TYR A 537 -3.25 -18.79 13.12
N ILE A 538 -3.92 -19.90 12.84
CA ILE A 538 -3.80 -21.13 13.63
C ILE A 538 -2.42 -21.75 13.42
N LEU A 539 -1.94 -21.83 12.17
CA LEU A 539 -0.63 -22.38 11.84
C LEU A 539 0.50 -21.64 12.57
N PHE A 540 0.47 -20.32 12.57
CA PHE A 540 1.46 -19.45 13.23
C PHE A 540 1.03 -19.04 14.64
N SER A 541 0.55 -19.99 15.43
CA SER A 541 0.14 -19.81 16.82
C SER A 541 0.76 -20.89 17.72
N PRO A 542 0.68 -20.73 19.06
CA PRO A 542 1.10 -21.77 20.00
C PRO A 542 0.35 -23.12 19.87
N ILE A 543 -0.78 -23.16 19.15
CA ILE A 543 -1.50 -24.40 18.82
C ILE A 543 -0.90 -25.07 17.56
N GLY A 544 -0.21 -24.31 16.73
CA GLY A 544 0.40 -24.74 15.48
C GLY A 544 1.90 -24.95 15.59
N ILE A 545 2.67 -24.29 14.73
CA ILE A 545 4.14 -24.45 14.63
C ILE A 545 4.93 -23.53 15.57
N ALA A 546 4.26 -22.64 16.30
CA ALA A 546 4.88 -21.73 17.27
C ALA A 546 4.70 -22.19 18.73
N ALA A 547 4.55 -23.52 18.92
CA ALA A 547 4.33 -24.14 20.22
C ALA A 547 5.62 -24.28 21.04
#